data_1acbc58c41288d4d4b38278c6e001728
#
_entry.id   1acbc58c41288d4d4b38278c6e001728
#
_cell.length_a   1.000
_cell.length_b   1.000
_cell.length_c   1.000
_cell.angle_alpha   90.00
_cell.angle_beta   90.00
_cell.angle_gamma   90.00
#
_symmetry.space_group_name_H-M   'P 1'
#
loop_
_entity.id
_entity.type
_entity.pdbx_description
1 polymer ?
#
loop_
_entity_poly.entity_id
_entity_poly.type
_entity_poly.pdbx_seq_one_letter_code
_entity_poly.pdbx_strand_id
1 'polypeptide(L)'
;NGERGRAATGLVVAKGSFAAMGGAERDLMRNLPALARRFAVSVATLHPVPELEALCSELGISLISPEKPWEPPTGALSAVLDAGMDSASRAWARCSGLHDAISDSDVVHLVSGDGSLALLEHVPESMAVHLHLLEPHRGLHEDVLHRKVDGSPKRNLGLTSALLSRARRRDIEFIRGLTDRPRSAISGNSSYTAGRIGEVYGIEAGVLMPSVVADEFPVGASSDEPASVGDMSGPYVVSVGRASWVKGTWETISMLAGSGLSLVHVGGGNDGDLARLLDYAESCDVGLWVAPHLSSLEMASLMRGARAVVSMARGEPFGLTPIEAFSVGTPALFVDE
;
A
#
# COMPACT_ATOMS: atom_id res chain seq x y z
N ASN A 1 23.05 -28.89 31.82
CA ASN A 1 23.71 -28.10 30.78
C ASN A 1 22.70 -27.08 30.27
N GLY A 2 22.88 -25.83 30.75
CA GLY A 2 21.95 -24.74 30.51
C GLY A 2 21.96 -24.30 29.05
N GLU A 3 20.81 -24.30 28.43
CA GLU A 3 20.53 -23.41 27.36
C GLU A 3 20.64 -21.97 27.90
N ARG A 4 21.78 -21.33 27.68
CA ARG A 4 21.86 -19.87 27.82
C ARG A 4 20.85 -19.30 26.83
N GLY A 5 19.80 -18.71 27.35
CA GLY A 5 18.80 -18.01 26.54
C GLY A 5 19.53 -17.10 25.57
N ARG A 6 19.43 -17.42 24.28
CA ARG A 6 19.91 -16.54 23.21
C ARG A 6 19.05 -15.27 23.31
N ALA A 7 19.71 -14.13 23.49
CA ALA A 7 18.98 -12.86 23.44
C ALA A 7 18.12 -12.84 22.17
N ALA A 8 16.90 -12.33 22.28
CA ALA A 8 16.03 -12.26 21.11
C ALA A 8 16.71 -11.41 20.03
N THR A 9 16.65 -11.86 18.78
CA THR A 9 17.19 -11.12 17.63
C THR A 9 16.52 -9.76 17.54
N GLY A 10 17.31 -8.70 17.49
CA GLY A 10 16.82 -7.33 17.36
C GLY A 10 16.33 -7.04 15.93
N LEU A 11 15.14 -6.47 15.81
CA LEU A 11 14.49 -6.17 14.53
C LEU A 11 13.93 -4.75 14.52
N VAL A 12 14.42 -3.91 13.61
CA VAL A 12 13.74 -2.65 13.27
C VAL A 12 12.79 -2.91 12.12
N VAL A 13 11.49 -2.68 12.33
CA VAL A 13 10.46 -2.71 11.29
C VAL A 13 10.20 -1.26 10.87
N ALA A 14 10.44 -0.93 9.62
CA ALA A 14 10.36 0.44 9.14
C ALA A 14 9.45 0.62 7.92
N LYS A 15 8.67 1.69 7.92
CA LYS A 15 7.90 2.18 6.78
C LYS A 15 7.79 3.70 6.87
N GLY A 16 8.00 4.40 5.76
CA GLY A 16 8.05 5.87 5.76
C GLY A 16 6.75 6.53 6.20
N SER A 17 5.59 6.03 5.78
CA SER A 17 4.30 6.63 6.17
C SER A 17 3.22 5.57 6.36
N PHE A 18 2.39 5.77 7.39
CA PHE A 18 1.16 5.02 7.63
C PHE A 18 -0.10 5.84 7.31
N ALA A 19 0.04 7.09 6.89
CA ALA A 19 -1.09 8.02 6.67
C ALA A 19 -2.16 7.47 5.70
N ALA A 20 -1.78 6.68 4.72
CA ALA A 20 -2.71 6.13 3.75
C ALA A 20 -3.61 5.01 4.30
N MET A 21 -3.18 4.31 5.36
CA MET A 21 -3.86 3.14 5.95
C MET A 21 -4.40 2.16 4.90
N GLY A 22 -3.61 1.94 3.85
CA GLY A 22 -3.91 1.00 2.77
C GLY A 22 -3.58 -0.44 3.13
N GLY A 23 -3.55 -1.32 2.13
CA GLY A 23 -3.26 -2.75 2.31
C GLY A 23 -1.89 -3.01 2.92
N ALA A 24 -0.87 -2.25 2.53
CA ALA A 24 0.50 -2.41 3.01
C ALA A 24 0.66 -2.04 4.49
N GLU A 25 0.05 -0.94 4.92
CA GLU A 25 0.08 -0.48 6.30
C GLU A 25 -0.65 -1.47 7.20
N ARG A 26 -1.85 -1.89 6.81
CA ARG A 26 -2.65 -2.88 7.54
C ARG A 26 -1.93 -4.23 7.63
N ASP A 27 -1.33 -4.71 6.52
CA ASP A 27 -0.56 -5.97 6.54
C ASP A 27 0.61 -5.90 7.53
N LEU A 28 1.36 -4.80 7.52
CA LEU A 28 2.47 -4.62 8.45
C LEU A 28 1.98 -4.64 9.91
N MET A 29 0.92 -3.92 10.23
CA MET A 29 0.32 -3.89 11.57
C MET A 29 -0.20 -5.28 12.01
N ARG A 30 -0.82 -6.05 11.11
CA ARG A 30 -1.27 -7.43 11.37
C ARG A 30 -0.11 -8.36 11.76
N ASN A 31 1.06 -8.13 11.18
CA ASN A 31 2.24 -8.95 11.42
C ASN A 31 2.99 -8.60 12.71
N LEU A 32 2.85 -7.36 13.23
CA LEU A 32 3.58 -6.90 14.43
C LEU A 32 3.40 -7.81 15.65
N PRO A 33 2.19 -8.30 16.02
CA PRO A 33 2.03 -9.20 17.16
C PRO A 33 2.79 -10.52 17.01
N ALA A 34 2.88 -11.05 15.78
CA ALA A 34 3.63 -12.28 15.52
C ALA A 34 5.15 -12.04 15.55
N LEU A 35 5.59 -10.90 15.04
CA LEU A 35 7.00 -10.50 15.09
C LEU A 35 7.46 -10.24 16.51
N ALA A 36 6.68 -9.52 17.33
CA ALA A 36 6.99 -9.21 18.73
C ALA A 36 7.14 -10.47 19.61
N ARG A 37 6.47 -11.59 19.25
CA ARG A 37 6.66 -12.87 19.96
C ARG A 37 8.00 -13.55 19.68
N ARG A 38 8.69 -13.18 18.61
CA ARG A 38 9.90 -13.87 18.13
C ARG A 38 11.15 -12.99 18.14
N PHE A 39 10.97 -11.69 18.08
CA PHE A 39 12.03 -10.70 17.92
C PHE A 39 11.90 -9.61 18.98
N ALA A 40 13.01 -8.96 19.31
CA ALA A 40 12.98 -7.68 20.00
C ALA A 40 12.70 -6.60 18.96
N VAL A 41 11.42 -6.19 18.83
CA VAL A 41 10.95 -5.31 17.75
C VAL A 41 10.97 -3.85 18.18
N SER A 42 11.48 -2.99 17.30
CA SER A 42 11.22 -1.54 17.29
C SER A 42 10.55 -1.17 15.96
N VAL A 43 9.60 -0.26 15.99
CA VAL A 43 8.94 0.27 14.78
C VAL A 43 9.43 1.67 14.50
N ALA A 44 9.80 1.97 13.25
CA ALA A 44 10.23 3.29 12.82
C ALA A 44 9.37 3.81 11.66
N THR A 45 8.86 5.03 11.77
CA THR A 45 8.05 5.67 10.72
C THR A 45 8.20 7.19 10.76
N LEU A 46 8.04 7.84 9.60
CA LEU A 46 8.02 9.30 9.50
C LEU A 46 6.64 9.91 9.71
N HIS A 47 5.58 9.10 9.54
CA HIS A 47 4.19 9.55 9.71
C HIS A 47 3.39 8.45 10.43
N PRO A 48 3.41 8.43 11.76
CA PRO A 48 2.59 7.52 12.55
C PRO A 48 1.11 7.87 12.45
N VAL A 49 0.27 6.91 12.81
CA VAL A 49 -1.19 7.09 12.95
C VAL A 49 -1.62 6.57 14.33
N PRO A 50 -2.75 7.06 14.89
CA PRO A 50 -3.19 6.66 16.22
C PRO A 50 -3.34 5.16 16.42
N GLU A 51 -3.77 4.43 15.38
CA GLU A 51 -3.94 2.98 15.41
C GLU A 51 -2.60 2.25 15.57
N LEU A 52 -1.54 2.73 14.91
CA LEU A 52 -0.19 2.19 15.07
C LEU A 52 0.37 2.49 16.46
N GLU A 53 0.18 3.71 16.95
CA GLU A 53 0.60 4.14 18.29
C GLU A 53 -0.05 3.27 19.36
N ALA A 54 -1.36 3.04 19.26
CA ALA A 54 -2.10 2.18 20.18
C ALA A 54 -1.58 0.74 20.15
N LEU A 55 -1.39 0.17 18.95
CA LEU A 55 -0.88 -1.19 18.77
C LEU A 55 0.54 -1.35 19.33
N CYS A 56 1.44 -0.41 19.05
CA CYS A 56 2.81 -0.46 19.60
C CYS A 56 2.79 -0.35 21.13
N SER A 57 1.94 0.49 21.69
CA SER A 57 1.76 0.62 23.15
C SER A 57 1.24 -0.67 23.77
N GLU A 58 0.23 -1.32 23.17
CA GLU A 58 -0.33 -2.58 23.63
C GLU A 58 0.72 -3.71 23.61
N LEU A 59 1.54 -3.77 22.57
CA LEU A 59 2.57 -4.79 22.40
C LEU A 59 3.87 -4.49 23.16
N GLY A 60 4.02 -3.32 23.78
CA GLY A 60 5.25 -2.86 24.41
C GLY A 60 6.40 -2.65 23.41
N ILE A 61 6.08 -2.33 22.16
CA ILE A 61 7.02 -2.03 21.08
C ILE A 61 7.41 -0.56 21.12
N SER A 62 8.71 -0.26 21.01
CA SER A 62 9.19 1.12 20.84
C SER A 62 8.79 1.66 19.47
N LEU A 63 8.05 2.77 19.44
CA LEU A 63 7.71 3.49 18.22
C LEU A 63 8.61 4.72 18.08
N ILE A 64 9.33 4.80 16.96
CA ILE A 64 10.30 5.83 16.65
C ILE A 64 9.74 6.67 15.51
N SER A 65 9.53 7.95 15.76
CA SER A 65 9.01 8.89 14.77
C SER A 65 9.54 10.30 15.03
N PRO A 66 9.47 11.22 14.04
CA PRO A 66 9.82 12.61 14.25
C PRO A 66 8.72 13.30 15.08
N GLU A 67 9.05 14.38 15.78
CA GLU A 67 8.08 15.19 16.54
C GLU A 67 6.90 15.69 15.69
N LYS A 68 7.17 15.97 14.42
CA LYS A 68 6.13 16.36 13.45
C LYS A 68 6.09 15.35 12.34
N PRO A 69 4.91 14.79 12.04
CA PRO A 69 4.77 13.87 10.90
C PRO A 69 5.32 14.50 9.62
N TRP A 70 6.09 13.70 8.87
CA TRP A 70 6.59 14.10 7.57
C TRP A 70 5.56 13.86 6.49
N GLU A 71 5.47 14.79 5.57
CA GLU A 71 4.66 14.65 4.37
C GLU A 71 5.54 14.75 3.12
N PRO A 72 5.28 13.94 2.09
CA PRO A 72 6.01 14.02 0.85
C PRO A 72 5.80 15.40 0.20
N PRO A 73 6.86 16.04 -0.29
CA PRO A 73 6.74 17.31 -0.98
C PRO A 73 5.90 17.14 -2.24
N THR A 74 4.91 18.02 -2.40
CA THR A 74 3.98 18.01 -3.53
C THR A 74 4.48 18.90 -4.67
N GLY A 75 4.14 18.54 -5.92
CA GLY A 75 4.42 19.33 -7.11
C GLY A 75 5.31 18.65 -8.15
N ALA A 76 5.18 19.10 -9.40
CA ALA A 76 5.91 18.50 -10.52
C ALA A 76 7.44 18.70 -10.41
N LEU A 77 7.87 19.84 -9.88
CA LEU A 77 9.29 20.15 -9.72
C LEU A 77 9.94 19.26 -8.66
N SER A 78 9.25 18.96 -7.56
CA SER A 78 9.76 18.08 -6.51
C SER A 78 9.98 16.66 -7.00
N ALA A 79 9.10 16.16 -7.87
CA ALA A 79 9.25 14.84 -8.49
C ALA A 79 10.45 14.78 -9.45
N VAL A 80 10.68 15.84 -10.25
CA VAL A 80 11.82 15.92 -11.20
C VAL A 80 13.15 16.03 -10.46
N LEU A 81 13.18 16.77 -9.35
CA LEU A 81 14.39 16.97 -8.54
C LEU A 81 14.63 15.87 -7.51
N ASP A 82 13.73 14.88 -7.41
CA ASP A 82 13.78 13.82 -6.40
C ASP A 82 13.83 14.37 -4.96
N ALA A 83 13.18 15.51 -4.76
CA ALA A 83 13.18 16.22 -3.48
C ALA A 83 12.52 15.42 -2.34
N GLY A 84 11.75 14.39 -2.68
CA GLY A 84 11.13 13.46 -1.73
C GLY A 84 12.16 12.68 -0.94
N MET A 85 13.17 12.10 -1.60
CA MET A 85 14.25 11.35 -0.94
C MET A 85 15.05 12.22 0.03
N ASP A 86 15.53 13.37 -0.42
CA ASP A 86 16.34 14.29 0.41
C ASP A 86 15.51 14.84 1.60
N SER A 87 14.22 15.10 1.39
CA SER A 87 13.31 15.55 2.44
C SER A 87 13.04 14.46 3.48
N ALA A 88 12.81 13.23 3.04
CA ALA A 88 12.59 12.09 3.91
C ALA A 88 13.87 11.72 4.70
N SER A 89 15.04 11.74 4.06
CA SER A 89 16.31 11.50 4.74
C SER A 89 16.54 12.49 5.89
N ARG A 90 16.28 13.79 5.64
CA ARG A 90 16.34 14.79 6.71
C ARG A 90 15.30 14.55 7.83
N ALA A 91 14.14 13.98 7.49
CA ALA A 91 13.14 13.63 8.49
C ALA A 91 13.59 12.43 9.33
N TRP A 92 14.15 11.38 8.71
CA TRP A 92 14.75 10.25 9.41
C TRP A 92 15.87 10.66 10.36
N ALA A 93 16.73 11.58 9.96
CA ALA A 93 17.79 12.14 10.82
C ALA A 93 17.27 12.84 12.08
N ARG A 94 15.98 13.24 12.11
CA ARG A 94 15.34 13.90 13.27
C ARG A 94 14.59 12.94 14.17
N CYS A 95 14.49 11.66 13.81
CA CYS A 95 13.83 10.66 14.65
C CYS A 95 14.73 10.33 15.84
N SER A 96 14.35 10.81 17.01
CA SER A 96 15.07 10.53 18.26
C SER A 96 15.10 9.04 18.54
N GLY A 97 16.26 8.48 18.89
CA GLY A 97 16.45 7.06 19.18
C GLY A 97 16.56 6.15 17.94
N LEU A 98 16.45 6.66 16.72
CA LEU A 98 16.56 5.84 15.51
C LEU A 98 17.95 5.19 15.39
N HIS A 99 19.00 5.97 15.62
CA HIS A 99 20.37 5.47 15.57
C HIS A 99 20.63 4.35 16.59
N ASP A 100 20.15 4.53 17.81
CA ASP A 100 20.30 3.55 18.89
C ASP A 100 19.53 2.27 18.54
N ALA A 101 18.28 2.40 18.10
CA ALA A 101 17.46 1.26 17.72
C ALA A 101 18.07 0.45 16.56
N ILE A 102 18.66 1.12 15.56
CA ILE A 102 19.37 0.45 14.46
C ILE A 102 20.64 -0.23 15.00
N SER A 103 21.42 0.44 15.86
CA SER A 103 22.67 -0.10 16.42
C SER A 103 22.43 -1.30 17.32
N ASP A 104 21.32 -1.34 18.04
CA ASP A 104 20.93 -2.42 18.95
C ASP A 104 20.23 -3.59 18.24
N SER A 105 20.00 -3.48 16.93
CA SER A 105 19.30 -4.47 16.14
C SER A 105 20.23 -5.29 15.24
N ASP A 106 19.79 -6.49 14.88
CA ASP A 106 20.51 -7.38 13.94
C ASP A 106 20.06 -7.19 12.49
N VAL A 107 18.81 -6.74 12.29
CA VAL A 107 18.17 -6.63 10.97
C VAL A 107 17.24 -5.42 10.90
N VAL A 108 17.24 -4.76 9.75
CA VAL A 108 16.20 -3.79 9.37
C VAL A 108 15.27 -4.43 8.35
N HIS A 109 13.99 -4.55 8.69
CA HIS A 109 12.92 -4.91 7.76
C HIS A 109 12.25 -3.63 7.27
N LEU A 110 12.48 -3.27 6.02
CA LEU A 110 12.00 -2.04 5.40
C LEU A 110 10.89 -2.37 4.40
N VAL A 111 9.69 -1.83 4.63
CA VAL A 111 8.58 -1.91 3.67
C VAL A 111 8.59 -0.67 2.79
N SER A 112 8.56 -0.87 1.47
CA SER A 112 8.58 0.25 0.51
C SER A 112 7.33 1.15 0.64
N GLY A 113 7.48 2.39 0.25
CA GLY A 113 6.46 3.43 0.31
C GLY A 113 7.09 4.82 0.39
N ASP A 114 6.27 5.84 0.48
CA ASP A 114 6.72 7.21 0.52
C ASP A 114 7.73 7.44 1.66
N GLY A 115 8.92 7.90 1.33
CA GLY A 115 10.00 8.19 2.26
C GLY A 115 10.72 6.98 2.86
N SER A 116 10.24 5.73 2.61
CA SER A 116 10.82 4.52 3.21
C SER A 116 12.28 4.32 2.84
N LEU A 117 12.61 4.36 1.55
CA LEU A 117 13.95 4.06 1.04
C LEU A 117 15.02 5.03 1.57
N ALA A 118 14.63 6.26 1.90
CA ALA A 118 15.56 7.25 2.46
C ALA A 118 16.13 6.84 3.84
N LEU A 119 15.50 5.91 4.55
CA LEU A 119 16.05 5.34 5.79
C LEU A 119 17.41 4.68 5.56
N LEU A 120 17.65 4.11 4.38
CA LEU A 120 18.87 3.36 4.10
C LEU A 120 20.13 4.22 4.12
N GLU A 121 20.03 5.54 3.99
CA GLU A 121 21.13 6.47 4.19
C GLU A 121 21.60 6.54 5.67
N HIS A 122 20.76 6.07 6.60
CA HIS A 122 21.02 6.02 8.04
C HIS A 122 21.32 4.61 8.56
N VAL A 123 21.27 3.60 7.69
CA VAL A 123 21.56 2.21 8.02
C VAL A 123 22.97 1.85 7.61
N PRO A 124 23.84 1.40 8.55
CA PRO A 124 25.22 0.99 8.23
C PRO A 124 25.25 -0.06 7.11
N GLU A 125 26.22 0.01 6.21
CA GLU A 125 26.35 -0.95 5.10
C GLU A 125 26.55 -2.40 5.57
N SER A 126 27.12 -2.61 6.76
CA SER A 126 27.29 -3.92 7.36
C SER A 126 26.00 -4.52 7.95
N MET A 127 24.95 -3.69 8.13
CA MET A 127 23.67 -4.13 8.68
C MET A 127 22.91 -4.96 7.65
N ALA A 128 22.32 -6.06 8.10
CA ALA A 128 21.41 -6.86 7.29
C ALA A 128 20.10 -6.08 7.03
N VAL A 129 19.69 -6.01 5.78
CA VAL A 129 18.45 -5.33 5.36
C VAL A 129 17.58 -6.29 4.58
N HIS A 130 16.32 -6.42 4.98
CA HIS A 130 15.29 -7.01 4.15
C HIS A 130 14.39 -5.89 3.61
N LEU A 131 14.45 -5.65 2.31
CA LEU A 131 13.52 -4.74 1.63
C LEU A 131 12.30 -5.52 1.14
N HIS A 132 11.14 -5.27 1.70
CA HIS A 132 9.86 -5.69 1.15
C HIS A 132 9.39 -4.65 0.15
N LEU A 133 9.72 -4.87 -1.11
CA LEU A 133 9.41 -3.99 -2.23
C LEU A 133 8.05 -4.38 -2.81
N LEU A 134 6.99 -3.70 -2.37
CA LEU A 134 5.61 -4.03 -2.71
C LEU A 134 5.30 -3.92 -4.20
N GLU A 135 5.97 -3.00 -4.87
CA GLU A 135 5.96 -2.82 -6.33
C GLU A 135 7.13 -1.89 -6.74
N PRO A 136 7.65 -2.00 -7.96
CA PRO A 136 8.51 -0.97 -8.52
C PRO A 136 7.80 0.38 -8.52
N HIS A 137 8.56 1.48 -8.43
CA HIS A 137 7.95 2.81 -8.34
C HIS A 137 7.17 3.16 -9.62
N ARG A 138 5.85 2.89 -9.62
CA ARG A 138 4.98 2.99 -10.80
C ARG A 138 5.03 4.36 -11.48
N GLY A 139 5.14 5.44 -10.69
CA GLY A 139 5.26 6.79 -11.23
C GLY A 139 6.55 7.06 -11.98
N LEU A 140 7.61 6.26 -11.79
CA LEU A 140 8.87 6.36 -12.51
C LEU A 140 8.93 5.40 -13.69
N HIS A 141 8.45 4.17 -13.54
CA HIS A 141 8.64 3.08 -14.49
C HIS A 141 7.44 2.83 -15.40
N GLU A 142 6.27 3.36 -15.04
CA GLU A 142 5.02 3.21 -15.79
C GLU A 142 4.35 4.57 -16.01
N ASP A 143 3.40 4.65 -16.95
CA ASP A 143 2.62 5.85 -17.21
C ASP A 143 1.27 5.89 -16.47
N VAL A 144 0.92 4.81 -15.79
CA VAL A 144 -0.40 4.60 -15.17
C VAL A 144 -0.80 5.71 -14.19
N LEU A 145 0.15 6.24 -13.41
CA LEU A 145 -0.09 7.35 -12.48
C LEU A 145 -0.16 8.72 -13.18
N HIS A 146 0.26 8.80 -14.45
CA HIS A 146 0.24 10.02 -15.26
C HIS A 146 -1.05 10.16 -16.08
N ARG A 147 -2.04 9.28 -15.82
CA ARG A 147 -3.36 9.30 -16.46
C ARG A 147 -4.44 9.74 -15.49
N LYS A 148 -5.49 10.37 -16.04
CA LYS A 148 -6.73 10.65 -15.33
C LYS A 148 -7.53 9.34 -15.19
N VAL A 149 -8.62 9.37 -14.43
CA VAL A 149 -9.46 8.20 -14.18
C VAL A 149 -10.05 7.58 -15.47
N ASP A 150 -10.24 8.37 -16.51
CA ASP A 150 -10.71 7.97 -17.85
C ASP A 150 -9.60 7.43 -18.78
N GLY A 151 -8.37 7.28 -18.27
CA GLY A 151 -7.20 6.85 -19.04
C GLY A 151 -6.55 7.95 -19.88
N SER A 152 -7.15 9.13 -20.00
CA SER A 152 -6.55 10.22 -20.75
C SER A 152 -5.30 10.76 -20.03
N PRO A 153 -4.26 11.16 -20.79
CA PRO A 153 -3.05 11.68 -20.17
C PRO A 153 -3.29 12.96 -19.36
N LYS A 154 -2.72 13.07 -18.16
CA LYS A 154 -2.70 14.31 -17.37
C LYS A 154 -1.81 15.38 -18.02
N ARG A 155 -0.79 14.96 -18.78
CA ARG A 155 0.19 15.79 -19.50
C ARG A 155 0.83 14.97 -20.61
N ASN A 156 1.70 15.60 -21.41
CA ASN A 156 2.45 14.88 -22.44
C ASN A 156 3.31 13.77 -21.82
N LEU A 157 2.99 12.50 -22.10
CA LEU A 157 3.65 11.34 -21.51
C LEU A 157 5.12 11.23 -21.94
N GLY A 158 5.44 11.53 -23.20
CA GLY A 158 6.83 11.50 -23.69
C GLY A 158 7.72 12.51 -22.98
N LEU A 159 7.25 13.75 -22.83
CA LEU A 159 7.97 14.77 -22.07
C LEU A 159 8.10 14.40 -20.58
N THR A 160 7.04 13.88 -19.98
CA THR A 160 7.08 13.42 -18.58
C THR A 160 8.10 12.30 -18.40
N SER A 161 8.12 11.31 -19.29
CA SER A 161 9.10 10.22 -19.26
C SER A 161 10.54 10.71 -19.42
N ALA A 162 10.78 11.68 -20.31
CA ALA A 162 12.10 12.28 -20.47
C ALA A 162 12.56 13.05 -19.21
N LEU A 163 11.68 13.82 -18.59
CA LEU A 163 11.97 14.57 -17.36
C LEU A 163 12.28 13.65 -16.19
N LEU A 164 11.61 12.50 -16.09
CA LEU A 164 11.80 11.53 -15.00
C LEU A 164 12.98 10.57 -15.25
N SER A 165 13.67 10.65 -16.37
CA SER A 165 14.73 9.71 -16.74
C SER A 165 15.87 9.66 -15.70
N ARG A 166 16.23 10.79 -15.10
CA ARG A 166 17.26 10.86 -14.06
C ARG A 166 16.81 10.19 -12.75
N ALA A 167 15.59 10.50 -12.31
CA ALA A 167 15.03 9.90 -11.10
C ALA A 167 14.88 8.38 -11.26
N ARG A 168 14.42 7.92 -12.45
CA ARG A 168 14.34 6.49 -12.77
C ARG A 168 15.69 5.79 -12.69
N ARG A 169 16.76 6.43 -13.19
CA ARG A 169 18.10 5.85 -13.13
C ARG A 169 18.60 5.74 -11.69
N ARG A 170 18.40 6.79 -10.88
CA ARG A 170 18.75 6.78 -9.45
C ARG A 170 18.00 5.69 -8.69
N ASP A 171 16.70 5.52 -8.97
CA ASP A 171 15.88 4.48 -8.36
C ASP A 171 16.44 3.08 -8.68
N ILE A 172 16.79 2.83 -9.95
CA ILE A 172 17.39 1.56 -10.37
C ILE A 172 18.74 1.31 -9.68
N GLU A 173 19.61 2.32 -9.68
CA GLU A 173 20.94 2.23 -9.05
C GLU A 173 20.82 1.99 -7.55
N PHE A 174 19.88 2.66 -6.90
CA PHE A 174 19.64 2.54 -5.47
C PHE A 174 19.15 1.13 -5.07
N ILE A 175 18.15 0.61 -5.78
CA ILE A 175 17.61 -0.74 -5.51
C ILE A 175 18.65 -1.82 -5.82
N ARG A 176 19.40 -1.69 -6.91
CA ARG A 176 20.51 -2.60 -7.24
C ARG A 176 21.60 -2.58 -6.18
N GLY A 177 21.98 -1.40 -5.68
CA GLY A 177 22.97 -1.28 -4.61
C GLY A 177 22.64 -2.02 -3.33
N LEU A 178 21.36 -2.30 -3.07
CA LEU A 178 20.97 -3.14 -1.94
C LEU A 178 21.39 -4.61 -2.09
N THR A 179 21.50 -5.12 -3.30
CA THR A 179 21.95 -6.50 -3.54
C THR A 179 23.45 -6.68 -3.27
N ASP A 180 24.19 -5.60 -3.26
CA ASP A 180 25.63 -5.60 -2.95
C ASP A 180 25.90 -5.58 -1.43
N ARG A 181 24.88 -5.25 -0.62
CA ARG A 181 25.00 -5.27 0.84
C ARG A 181 25.04 -6.71 1.37
N PRO A 182 25.96 -7.01 2.28
CA PRO A 182 26.06 -8.35 2.87
C PRO A 182 24.77 -8.71 3.65
N ARG A 183 24.30 -9.95 3.48
CA ARG A 183 23.13 -10.48 4.19
C ARG A 183 21.83 -9.69 3.95
N SER A 184 21.74 -8.95 2.86
CA SER A 184 20.52 -8.23 2.47
C SER A 184 19.69 -9.06 1.49
N ALA A 185 18.37 -8.85 1.51
CA ALA A 185 17.42 -9.53 0.64
C ALA A 185 16.32 -8.57 0.19
N ILE A 186 15.79 -8.82 -1.00
CA ILE A 186 14.63 -8.10 -1.54
C ILE A 186 13.52 -9.10 -1.82
N SER A 187 12.29 -8.76 -1.43
CA SER A 187 11.11 -9.57 -1.75
C SER A 187 9.97 -8.71 -2.28
N GLY A 188 9.22 -9.26 -3.24
CA GLY A 188 7.91 -8.75 -3.61
C GLY A 188 6.80 -9.36 -2.75
N ASN A 189 5.60 -8.80 -2.81
CA ASN A 189 4.43 -9.31 -2.11
C ASN A 189 3.71 -10.47 -2.87
N SER A 190 4.16 -10.79 -4.08
CA SER A 190 3.65 -11.87 -4.92
C SER A 190 4.70 -12.32 -5.93
N SER A 191 4.47 -13.45 -6.58
CA SER A 191 5.30 -13.88 -7.72
C SER A 191 5.24 -12.89 -8.89
N TYR A 192 4.09 -12.27 -9.12
CA TYR A 192 3.94 -11.19 -10.09
C TYR A 192 4.86 -10.02 -9.76
N THR A 193 4.82 -9.52 -8.53
CA THR A 193 5.68 -8.42 -8.10
C THR A 193 7.17 -8.79 -8.15
N ALA A 194 7.54 -10.00 -7.75
CA ALA A 194 8.92 -10.48 -7.86
C ALA A 194 9.39 -10.49 -9.33
N GLY A 195 8.54 -10.95 -10.26
CA GLY A 195 8.79 -10.85 -11.71
C GLY A 195 8.97 -9.41 -12.18
N ARG A 196 8.09 -8.50 -11.77
CA ARG A 196 8.20 -7.06 -12.09
C ARG A 196 9.47 -6.40 -11.54
N ILE A 197 9.90 -6.81 -10.35
CA ILE A 197 11.19 -6.36 -9.77
C ILE A 197 12.34 -6.82 -10.67
N GLY A 198 12.30 -8.08 -11.13
CA GLY A 198 13.28 -8.61 -12.10
C GLY A 198 13.32 -7.82 -13.40
N GLU A 199 12.15 -7.54 -14.00
CA GLU A 199 12.04 -6.78 -15.25
C GLU A 199 12.56 -5.33 -15.11
N VAL A 200 12.22 -4.64 -14.04
CA VAL A 200 12.55 -3.21 -13.85
C VAL A 200 13.98 -3.04 -13.37
N TYR A 201 14.40 -3.81 -12.39
CA TYR A 201 15.68 -3.61 -11.72
C TYR A 201 16.77 -4.60 -12.18
N GLY A 202 16.40 -5.68 -12.88
CA GLY A 202 17.36 -6.69 -13.32
C GLY A 202 17.97 -7.50 -12.18
N ILE A 203 17.23 -7.71 -11.09
CA ILE A 203 17.64 -8.44 -9.89
C ILE A 203 16.68 -9.57 -9.58
N GLU A 204 17.13 -10.58 -8.86
CA GLU A 204 16.27 -11.64 -8.34
C GLU A 204 15.64 -11.18 -7.02
N ALA A 205 14.33 -11.39 -6.86
CA ALA A 205 13.60 -11.08 -5.66
C ALA A 205 12.85 -12.31 -5.13
N GLY A 206 12.84 -12.48 -3.81
CA GLY A 206 12.00 -13.46 -3.14
C GLY A 206 10.53 -13.05 -3.14
N VAL A 207 9.68 -13.90 -2.55
CA VAL A 207 8.25 -13.62 -2.35
C VAL A 207 7.93 -13.70 -0.87
N LEU A 208 7.36 -12.61 -0.33
CA LEU A 208 6.79 -12.54 1.01
C LEU A 208 5.33 -12.10 0.88
N MET A 209 4.41 -13.05 0.90
CA MET A 209 2.98 -12.76 0.71
C MET A 209 2.41 -12.06 1.94
N PRO A 210 1.51 -11.08 1.75
CA PRO A 210 0.79 -10.44 2.85
C PRO A 210 -0.14 -11.43 3.54
N SER A 211 -0.44 -11.16 4.80
CA SER A 211 -1.39 -11.93 5.60
C SER A 211 -2.80 -11.36 5.47
N VAL A 212 -3.79 -12.25 5.41
CA VAL A 212 -5.20 -11.90 5.55
C VAL A 212 -5.71 -12.57 6.83
N VAL A 213 -6.20 -11.76 7.76
CA VAL A 213 -6.74 -12.27 9.03
C VAL A 213 -8.24 -12.45 8.88
N ALA A 214 -8.70 -13.70 8.87
CA ALA A 214 -10.11 -14.03 8.72
C ALA A 214 -11.00 -13.37 9.81
N ASP A 215 -10.44 -13.15 11.00
CA ASP A 215 -11.16 -12.54 12.13
C ASP A 215 -11.49 -11.05 11.92
N GLU A 216 -10.81 -10.36 10.99
CA GLU A 216 -11.18 -8.99 10.60
C GLU A 216 -12.46 -8.96 9.76
N PHE A 217 -12.81 -10.09 9.14
CA PHE A 217 -14.02 -10.30 8.33
C PHE A 217 -14.83 -11.47 8.89
N PRO A 218 -15.36 -11.39 10.11
CA PRO A 218 -15.98 -12.53 10.78
C PRO A 218 -17.14 -13.07 9.97
N VAL A 219 -17.05 -14.36 9.61
CA VAL A 219 -18.14 -15.10 8.98
C VAL A 219 -19.27 -15.20 10.00
N GLY A 220 -20.42 -14.59 9.71
CA GLY A 220 -21.60 -14.67 10.57
C GLY A 220 -21.73 -13.59 11.66
N ALA A 221 -20.84 -12.60 11.75
CA ALA A 221 -21.19 -11.36 12.42
C ALA A 221 -22.26 -10.66 11.58
N SER A 222 -23.52 -11.04 11.79
CA SER A 222 -24.65 -10.27 11.29
C SER A 222 -24.66 -8.95 12.07
N SER A 223 -24.24 -7.86 11.44
CA SER A 223 -25.00 -6.65 11.68
C SER A 223 -26.38 -6.97 11.12
N ASP A 224 -27.41 -7.10 11.96
CA ASP A 224 -28.80 -7.29 11.52
C ASP A 224 -29.29 -6.13 10.64
N GLU A 225 -28.48 -5.11 10.47
CA GLU A 225 -28.69 -3.99 9.57
C GLU A 225 -27.82 -4.15 8.30
N PRO A 226 -28.47 -4.20 7.12
CA PRO A 226 -27.74 -4.12 5.86
C PRO A 226 -26.90 -2.84 5.85
N ALA A 227 -25.66 -2.92 5.34
CA ALA A 227 -24.82 -1.74 5.19
C ALA A 227 -25.62 -0.67 4.44
N SER A 228 -25.69 0.54 5.03
CA SER A 228 -26.28 1.67 4.32
C SER A 228 -25.47 1.95 3.06
N VAL A 229 -26.10 1.83 1.92
CA VAL A 229 -25.53 2.17 0.61
C VAL A 229 -26.01 3.55 0.14
N GLY A 230 -26.22 4.46 1.07
CA GLY A 230 -26.82 5.76 0.80
C GLY A 230 -28.28 5.63 0.34
N ASP A 231 -28.67 6.45 -0.62
CA ASP A 231 -30.04 6.45 -1.20
C ASP A 231 -30.20 5.43 -2.34
N MET A 232 -29.18 4.58 -2.59
CA MET A 232 -29.26 3.59 -3.66
C MET A 232 -30.20 2.46 -3.29
N SER A 233 -31.05 2.09 -4.24
CA SER A 233 -31.95 0.94 -4.16
C SER A 233 -31.56 -0.09 -5.23
N GLY A 234 -31.77 -1.39 -4.92
CA GLY A 234 -31.52 -2.47 -5.87
C GLY A 234 -30.17 -3.16 -5.70
N PRO A 235 -29.86 -4.11 -6.60
CA PRO A 235 -28.63 -4.90 -6.51
C PRO A 235 -27.40 -4.06 -6.92
N TYR A 236 -26.29 -4.31 -6.22
CA TYR A 236 -25.04 -3.59 -6.45
C TYR A 236 -23.81 -4.49 -6.47
N VAL A 237 -22.73 -3.97 -7.01
CA VAL A 237 -21.38 -4.51 -6.89
C VAL A 237 -20.49 -3.52 -6.14
N VAL A 238 -19.41 -4.02 -5.55
CA VAL A 238 -18.44 -3.19 -4.79
C VAL A 238 -17.12 -3.14 -5.51
N SER A 239 -16.53 -1.94 -5.66
CA SER A 239 -15.13 -1.77 -6.01
C SER A 239 -14.37 -1.07 -4.88
N VAL A 240 -13.14 -1.52 -4.61
CA VAL A 240 -12.32 -0.99 -3.51
C VAL A 240 -11.00 -0.46 -4.05
N GLY A 241 -10.68 0.74 -3.65
CA GLY A 241 -9.43 1.40 -4.00
C GLY A 241 -9.65 2.86 -4.37
N ARG A 242 -8.54 3.60 -4.48
CA ARG A 242 -8.62 5.01 -4.88
C ARG A 242 -9.20 5.14 -6.28
N ALA A 243 -10.13 6.06 -6.50
CA ALA A 243 -10.64 6.42 -7.83
C ALA A 243 -9.47 6.86 -8.72
N SER A 244 -9.04 5.97 -9.61
CA SER A 244 -7.90 6.19 -10.50
C SER A 244 -7.95 5.22 -11.67
N TRP A 245 -7.29 5.57 -12.76
CA TRP A 245 -7.17 4.68 -13.91
C TRP A 245 -6.52 3.34 -13.57
N VAL A 246 -5.55 3.35 -12.65
CA VAL A 246 -4.89 2.13 -12.15
C VAL A 246 -5.88 1.13 -11.56
N LYS A 247 -6.89 1.62 -10.83
CA LYS A 247 -7.89 0.77 -10.16
C LYS A 247 -9.08 0.40 -11.05
N GLY A 248 -9.14 0.93 -12.28
CA GLY A 248 -10.12 0.52 -13.27
C GLY A 248 -11.58 0.84 -12.90
N THR A 249 -11.82 1.87 -12.08
CA THR A 249 -13.19 2.26 -11.69
C THR A 249 -14.02 2.71 -12.89
N TRP A 250 -13.39 3.38 -13.87
CA TRP A 250 -14.02 3.77 -15.13
C TRP A 250 -14.50 2.55 -15.92
N GLU A 251 -13.65 1.55 -16.05
CA GLU A 251 -13.96 0.30 -16.75
C GLU A 251 -15.03 -0.51 -16.02
N THR A 252 -15.04 -0.46 -14.68
CA THR A 252 -16.10 -1.08 -13.89
C THR A 252 -17.47 -0.46 -14.22
N ILE A 253 -17.56 0.87 -14.31
CA ILE A 253 -18.79 1.56 -14.72
C ILE A 253 -19.20 1.13 -16.14
N SER A 254 -18.25 1.11 -17.08
CA SER A 254 -18.51 0.68 -18.47
C SER A 254 -19.07 -0.74 -18.53
N MET A 255 -18.53 -1.66 -17.74
CA MET A 255 -18.96 -3.06 -17.66
C MET A 255 -20.38 -3.19 -17.13
N LEU A 256 -20.80 -2.29 -16.22
CA LEU A 256 -22.12 -2.34 -15.60
C LEU A 256 -23.23 -1.72 -16.45
N ALA A 257 -22.90 -0.99 -17.51
CA ALA A 257 -23.88 -0.39 -18.40
C ALA A 257 -24.89 -1.44 -18.93
N GLY A 258 -26.17 -1.17 -18.75
CA GLY A 258 -27.27 -2.07 -19.15
C GLY A 258 -27.47 -3.32 -18.31
N SER A 259 -26.71 -3.51 -17.22
CA SER A 259 -26.85 -4.67 -16.32
C SER A 259 -27.96 -4.53 -15.27
N GLY A 260 -28.41 -3.32 -15.01
CA GLY A 260 -29.31 -3.00 -13.88
C GLY A 260 -28.65 -3.08 -12.50
N LEU A 261 -27.30 -3.16 -12.46
CA LEU A 261 -26.51 -3.13 -11.24
C LEU A 261 -25.96 -1.73 -10.99
N SER A 262 -25.92 -1.34 -9.72
CA SER A 262 -25.25 -0.12 -9.27
C SER A 262 -23.83 -0.42 -8.79
N LEU A 263 -22.97 0.60 -8.74
CA LEU A 263 -21.61 0.52 -8.23
C LEU A 263 -21.50 1.24 -6.89
N VAL A 264 -21.01 0.53 -5.89
CA VAL A 264 -20.49 1.10 -4.65
C VAL A 264 -18.99 1.18 -4.76
N HIS A 265 -18.45 2.39 -4.77
CA HIS A 265 -17.00 2.64 -4.82
C HIS A 265 -16.48 3.03 -3.44
N VAL A 266 -15.54 2.26 -2.90
CA VAL A 266 -14.94 2.49 -1.58
C VAL A 266 -13.46 2.85 -1.74
N GLY A 267 -13.03 3.95 -1.11
CA GLY A 267 -11.62 4.37 -1.12
C GLY A 267 -11.39 5.79 -1.66
N GLY A 268 -12.45 6.48 -2.01
CA GLY A 268 -12.41 7.89 -2.37
C GLY A 268 -11.58 8.21 -3.63
N GLY A 269 -11.10 9.42 -3.73
CA GLY A 269 -10.32 9.93 -4.85
C GLY A 269 -10.15 11.45 -4.74
N ASN A 270 -9.49 12.07 -5.72
CA ASN A 270 -9.54 13.52 -5.82
C ASN A 270 -10.88 13.97 -6.44
N ASP A 271 -11.33 15.17 -6.07
CA ASP A 271 -12.64 15.67 -6.46
C ASP A 271 -12.86 15.67 -7.97
N GLY A 272 -11.82 15.99 -8.75
CA GLY A 272 -11.92 16.03 -10.21
C GLY A 272 -12.08 14.64 -10.86
N ASP A 273 -11.44 13.61 -10.32
CA ASP A 273 -11.62 12.23 -10.80
C ASP A 273 -12.97 11.66 -10.33
N LEU A 274 -13.41 11.98 -9.10
CA LEU A 274 -14.73 11.58 -8.59
C LEU A 274 -15.87 12.22 -9.39
N ALA A 275 -15.80 13.51 -9.67
CA ALA A 275 -16.80 14.20 -10.50
C ALA A 275 -16.91 13.55 -11.89
N ARG A 276 -15.76 13.22 -12.52
CA ARG A 276 -15.75 12.54 -13.83
C ARG A 276 -16.40 11.14 -13.77
N LEU A 277 -16.19 10.39 -12.67
CA LEU A 277 -16.83 9.10 -12.50
C LEU A 277 -18.33 9.22 -12.34
N LEU A 278 -18.81 10.22 -11.59
CA LEU A 278 -20.24 10.49 -11.42
C LEU A 278 -20.90 10.86 -12.76
N ASP A 279 -20.31 11.81 -13.50
CA ASP A 279 -20.81 12.20 -14.84
C ASP A 279 -20.84 10.99 -15.80
N TYR A 280 -19.81 10.15 -15.73
CA TYR A 280 -19.73 8.98 -16.59
C TYR A 280 -20.75 7.90 -16.20
N ALA A 281 -20.93 7.63 -14.92
CA ALA A 281 -21.91 6.69 -14.43
C ALA A 281 -23.34 7.11 -14.84
N GLU A 282 -23.67 8.40 -14.71
CA GLU A 282 -24.94 8.96 -15.20
C GLU A 282 -25.11 8.73 -16.71
N SER A 283 -24.06 8.98 -17.51
CA SER A 283 -24.10 8.76 -18.97
C SER A 283 -24.29 7.28 -19.36
N CYS A 284 -23.91 6.36 -18.49
CA CYS A 284 -24.05 4.91 -18.67
C CYS A 284 -25.32 4.32 -18.04
N ASP A 285 -26.17 5.14 -17.42
CA ASP A 285 -27.33 4.71 -16.63
C ASP A 285 -26.94 3.73 -15.51
N VAL A 286 -25.82 3.98 -14.84
CA VAL A 286 -25.28 3.20 -13.72
C VAL A 286 -25.36 4.03 -12.43
N GLY A 287 -26.09 3.54 -11.43
CA GLY A 287 -26.08 4.16 -10.10
C GLY A 287 -24.67 4.07 -9.50
N LEU A 288 -24.10 5.21 -9.07
CA LEU A 288 -22.80 5.25 -8.41
C LEU A 288 -22.92 5.90 -7.03
N TRP A 289 -22.52 5.16 -6.01
CA TRP A 289 -22.33 5.69 -4.67
C TRP A 289 -20.86 5.61 -4.26
N VAL A 290 -20.28 6.77 -3.90
CA VAL A 290 -18.93 6.83 -3.34
C VAL A 290 -19.06 6.76 -1.83
N ALA A 291 -18.67 5.63 -1.27
CA ALA A 291 -18.78 5.38 0.16
C ALA A 291 -17.79 6.26 0.94
N PRO A 292 -18.16 6.72 2.14
CA PRO A 292 -17.23 7.35 3.07
C PRO A 292 -16.17 6.34 3.54
N HIS A 293 -15.30 6.75 4.46
CA HIS A 293 -14.41 5.80 5.13
C HIS A 293 -15.24 4.79 5.93
N LEU A 294 -14.99 3.51 5.71
CA LEU A 294 -15.69 2.39 6.36
C LEU A 294 -14.73 1.64 7.29
N SER A 295 -15.25 1.21 8.44
CA SER A 295 -14.58 0.24 9.30
C SER A 295 -14.53 -1.14 8.62
N SER A 296 -13.69 -2.05 9.12
CA SER A 296 -13.61 -3.42 8.60
C SER A 296 -14.96 -4.17 8.69
N LEU A 297 -15.74 -3.92 9.74
CA LEU A 297 -17.07 -4.53 9.90
C LEU A 297 -18.09 -3.99 8.90
N GLU A 298 -18.10 -2.67 8.68
CA GLU A 298 -18.97 -2.04 7.66
C GLU A 298 -18.57 -2.52 6.25
N MET A 299 -17.28 -2.62 5.96
CA MET A 299 -16.77 -3.16 4.71
C MET A 299 -17.21 -4.61 4.50
N ALA A 300 -17.09 -5.46 5.53
CA ALA A 300 -17.52 -6.84 5.49
C ALA A 300 -19.04 -6.95 5.24
N SER A 301 -19.84 -6.12 5.91
CA SER A 301 -21.29 -6.05 5.70
C SER A 301 -21.64 -5.59 4.30
N LEU A 302 -20.96 -4.55 3.80
CA LEU A 302 -21.14 -4.04 2.44
C LEU A 302 -20.81 -5.10 1.39
N MET A 303 -19.69 -5.81 1.53
CA MET A 303 -19.30 -6.87 0.61
C MET A 303 -20.29 -8.03 0.62
N ARG A 304 -20.78 -8.48 1.80
CA ARG A 304 -21.78 -9.56 1.90
C ARG A 304 -23.09 -9.21 1.21
N GLY A 305 -23.51 -7.95 1.24
CA GLY A 305 -24.72 -7.48 0.57
C GLY A 305 -24.58 -7.34 -0.95
N ALA A 306 -23.37 -7.34 -1.46
CA ALA A 306 -23.08 -7.16 -2.89
C ALA A 306 -23.31 -8.42 -3.71
N ARG A 307 -23.63 -8.26 -5.00
CA ARG A 307 -23.65 -9.36 -5.98
C ARG A 307 -22.26 -9.90 -6.28
N ALA A 308 -21.27 -9.02 -6.28
CA ALA A 308 -19.86 -9.35 -6.44
C ALA A 308 -19.00 -8.17 -5.96
N VAL A 309 -17.74 -8.45 -5.66
CA VAL A 309 -16.67 -7.45 -5.59
C VAL A 309 -15.98 -7.44 -6.95
N VAL A 310 -15.75 -6.25 -7.50
CA VAL A 310 -15.15 -6.08 -8.83
C VAL A 310 -13.84 -5.31 -8.72
N SER A 311 -12.78 -5.87 -9.25
CA SER A 311 -11.48 -5.23 -9.37
C SER A 311 -11.01 -5.28 -10.82
N MET A 312 -11.05 -4.12 -11.48
CA MET A 312 -10.51 -3.91 -12.84
C MET A 312 -9.14 -3.24 -12.77
N ALA A 313 -8.40 -3.50 -11.67
CA ALA A 313 -7.10 -2.89 -11.42
C ALA A 313 -6.07 -3.43 -12.41
N ARG A 314 -5.22 -2.53 -12.92
CA ARG A 314 -4.11 -2.84 -13.82
C ARG A 314 -2.84 -3.12 -13.06
N GLY A 315 -2.20 -4.25 -13.34
CA GLY A 315 -0.96 -4.66 -12.69
C GLY A 315 -1.12 -4.65 -11.17
N GLU A 316 -2.14 -5.29 -10.64
CA GLU A 316 -2.38 -5.36 -9.20
C GLU A 316 -1.29 -6.21 -8.53
N PRO A 317 -0.51 -5.67 -7.59
CA PRO A 317 0.65 -6.37 -7.04
C PRO A 317 0.31 -7.68 -6.32
N PHE A 318 -0.82 -7.72 -5.60
CA PHE A 318 -1.25 -8.93 -4.86
C PHE A 318 -2.77 -9.16 -4.95
N GLY A 319 -3.59 -8.11 -4.78
CA GLY A 319 -5.04 -8.25 -4.81
C GLY A 319 -5.64 -8.72 -3.48
N LEU A 320 -5.49 -7.94 -2.42
CA LEU A 320 -6.14 -8.23 -1.13
C LEU A 320 -7.67 -8.23 -1.23
N THR A 321 -8.24 -7.32 -2.01
CA THR A 321 -9.69 -7.14 -2.14
C THR A 321 -10.45 -8.40 -2.58
N PRO A 322 -10.01 -9.19 -3.60
CA PRO A 322 -10.63 -10.48 -3.90
C PRO A 322 -10.60 -11.47 -2.73
N ILE A 323 -9.52 -11.51 -1.96
CA ILE A 323 -9.39 -12.42 -0.83
C ILE A 323 -10.30 -11.99 0.33
N GLU A 324 -10.40 -10.69 0.58
CA GLU A 324 -11.34 -10.10 1.54
C GLU A 324 -12.79 -10.42 1.16
N ALA A 325 -13.15 -10.34 -0.14
CA ALA A 325 -14.45 -10.74 -0.64
C ALA A 325 -14.73 -12.23 -0.40
N PHE A 326 -13.78 -13.10 -0.71
CA PHE A 326 -13.93 -14.55 -0.48
C PHE A 326 -14.09 -14.88 1.01
N SER A 327 -13.40 -14.16 1.89
CA SER A 327 -13.50 -14.38 3.34
C SER A 327 -14.89 -14.08 3.91
N VAL A 328 -15.68 -13.24 3.24
CA VAL A 328 -17.09 -12.95 3.59
C VAL A 328 -18.10 -13.72 2.73
N GLY A 329 -17.65 -14.62 1.85
CA GLY A 329 -18.49 -15.44 1.00
C GLY A 329 -19.04 -14.74 -0.25
N THR A 330 -18.44 -13.61 -0.65
CA THR A 330 -18.87 -12.83 -1.82
C THR A 330 -18.00 -13.17 -3.03
N PRO A 331 -18.59 -13.43 -4.22
CA PRO A 331 -17.83 -13.63 -5.45
C PRO A 331 -16.97 -12.40 -5.79
N ALA A 332 -15.79 -12.65 -6.35
CA ALA A 332 -14.93 -11.58 -6.90
C ALA A 332 -14.75 -11.76 -8.39
N LEU A 333 -14.82 -10.64 -9.11
CA LEU A 333 -14.49 -10.51 -10.53
C LEU A 333 -13.27 -9.62 -10.67
N PHE A 334 -12.25 -10.09 -11.36
CA PHE A 334 -11.02 -9.33 -11.60
C PHE A 334 -10.45 -9.64 -12.96
N VAL A 335 -9.61 -8.73 -13.49
CA VAL A 335 -8.93 -8.92 -14.77
C VAL A 335 -7.86 -10.00 -14.65
N ASP A 336 -7.69 -10.78 -15.72
CA ASP A 336 -6.60 -11.73 -15.91
C ASP A 336 -5.53 -11.04 -16.76
N GLU A 337 -4.46 -10.54 -16.10
CA GLU A 337 -3.33 -9.85 -16.75
C GLU A 337 -2.03 -10.65 -16.60
#